data_12ffa1a7a538d051e4d8ad420deaa6f9
#
_entry.id   12ffa1a7a538d051e4d8ad420deaa6f9
#
_cell.length_a   1.000
_cell.length_b   1.000
_cell.length_c   1.000
_cell.angle_alpha   90.00
_cell.angle_beta   90.00
_cell.angle_gamma   90.00
#
_symmetry.space_group_name_H-M   'P 1'
#
loop_
_entity.id
_entity.type
_entity.pdbx_description
1 polymer ?
#
loop_
_entity_poly.entity_id
_entity_poly.type
_entity_poly.pdbx_seq_one_letter_code
_entity_poly.pdbx_strand_id
1 'polypeptide(L)'
;MTDEEQMRRHEDVLVRAVEVLQQAGIPYALMGGLAAASIGRERATKDVDIFLTPEHAEAALEALGQAGFRTERTDPVWLYKAFWEESLLDLIFESSGGILFDEDMRAHLREVTVLGREVKALAAEDILLIKALANKEHRPRHWYDALAIATETQLDWAYLLKRGRDHAPRLLSLLLYAVSEGVYVPPEPLRELFDEAMRQVPSGSETEREHHLAARVREALATNPEIAEPDVSVVVANHQLVVRGEVATAARKAAIEELLRSLTPGSEVRSELQVAVD
;
A
#
# COMPACT_ATOMS: atom_id res chain seq x y z
N MET A 1 15.09 -23.27 8.58
CA MET A 1 15.30 -21.86 9.04
C MET A 1 14.16 -21.55 10.00
N THR A 2 14.45 -21.10 11.18
CA THR A 2 13.46 -20.68 12.17
C THR A 2 12.97 -19.26 11.85
N ASP A 3 11.80 -18.88 12.38
CA ASP A 3 11.28 -17.52 12.22
C ASP A 3 12.25 -16.47 12.80
N GLU A 4 12.95 -16.80 13.89
CA GLU A 4 14.00 -15.94 14.48
C GLU A 4 15.21 -15.75 13.53
N GLU A 5 15.68 -16.80 12.88
CA GLU A 5 16.79 -16.71 11.92
C GLU A 5 16.40 -15.86 10.71
N GLN A 6 15.15 -15.99 10.26
CA GLN A 6 14.63 -15.18 9.16
C GLN A 6 14.51 -13.71 9.57
N MET A 7 13.97 -13.43 10.75
CA MET A 7 13.86 -12.05 11.26
C MET A 7 15.23 -11.39 11.36
N ARG A 8 16.23 -12.05 11.94
CA ARG A 8 17.61 -11.50 12.02
C ARG A 8 18.19 -11.16 10.66
N ARG A 9 17.98 -12.02 9.65
CA ARG A 9 18.45 -11.72 8.29
C ARG A 9 17.80 -10.47 7.71
N HIS A 10 16.49 -10.28 7.92
CA HIS A 10 15.79 -9.07 7.46
C HIS A 10 16.28 -7.82 8.19
N GLU A 11 16.55 -7.91 9.48
CA GLU A 11 17.14 -6.83 10.26
C GLU A 11 18.54 -6.47 9.79
N ASP A 12 19.40 -7.46 9.50
CA ASP A 12 20.74 -7.25 8.94
C ASP A 12 20.68 -6.56 7.57
N VAL A 13 19.77 -6.99 6.70
CA VAL A 13 19.55 -6.37 5.38
C VAL A 13 19.05 -4.94 5.52
N LEU A 14 18.11 -4.69 6.44
CA LEU A 14 17.60 -3.37 6.73
C LEU A 14 18.73 -2.44 7.18
N VAL A 15 19.51 -2.84 8.19
CA VAL A 15 20.61 -2.01 8.72
C VAL A 15 21.61 -1.67 7.62
N ARG A 16 22.01 -2.65 6.80
CA ARG A 16 22.92 -2.44 5.67
C ARG A 16 22.35 -1.47 4.64
N ALA A 17 21.07 -1.65 4.26
CA ALA A 17 20.42 -0.77 3.30
C ALA A 17 20.32 0.66 3.83
N VAL A 18 19.94 0.82 5.09
CA VAL A 18 19.86 2.12 5.76
C VAL A 18 21.21 2.83 5.80
N GLU A 19 22.30 2.13 6.10
CA GLU A 19 23.64 2.70 6.09
C GLU A 19 24.02 3.24 4.69
N VAL A 20 23.68 2.49 3.63
CA VAL A 20 23.91 2.92 2.24
C VAL A 20 23.11 4.16 1.91
N LEU A 21 21.80 4.18 2.24
CA LEU A 21 20.92 5.31 1.93
C LEU A 21 21.34 6.57 2.71
N GLN A 22 21.75 6.41 3.98
CA GLN A 22 22.25 7.52 4.80
C GLN A 22 23.56 8.11 4.24
N GLN A 23 24.50 7.26 3.82
CA GLN A 23 25.75 7.69 3.20
C GLN A 23 25.52 8.41 1.87
N ALA A 24 24.50 7.99 1.11
CA ALA A 24 24.09 8.65 -0.13
C ALA A 24 23.23 9.91 0.09
N GLY A 25 22.88 10.24 1.33
CA GLY A 25 22.02 11.39 1.65
C GLY A 25 20.57 11.23 1.18
N ILE A 26 20.10 10.00 0.99
CA ILE A 26 18.76 9.70 0.46
C ILE A 26 17.77 9.63 1.63
N PRO A 27 16.69 10.45 1.61
CA PRO A 27 15.61 10.37 2.59
C PRO A 27 14.86 9.04 2.47
N TYR A 28 14.62 8.39 3.60
CA TYR A 28 13.92 7.10 3.65
C TYR A 28 13.06 6.98 4.91
N ALA A 29 12.12 6.04 4.89
CA ALA A 29 11.43 5.55 6.08
C ALA A 29 11.22 4.04 6.00
N LEU A 30 11.42 3.32 7.12
CA LEU A 30 10.94 1.95 7.27
C LEU A 30 9.42 1.95 7.26
N MET A 31 8.83 1.04 6.46
CA MET A 31 7.39 0.83 6.40
C MET A 31 7.02 -0.66 6.49
N GLY A 32 5.81 -1.02 6.14
CA GLY A 32 5.39 -2.41 5.98
C GLY A 32 5.33 -3.23 7.27
N GLY A 33 5.78 -4.48 7.17
CA GLY A 33 5.69 -5.46 8.25
C GLY A 33 6.61 -5.17 9.43
N LEU A 34 7.87 -4.80 9.18
CA LEU A 34 8.85 -4.48 10.22
C LEU A 34 8.49 -3.20 10.97
N ALA A 35 8.01 -2.18 10.26
CA ALA A 35 7.55 -0.95 10.91
C ALA A 35 6.32 -1.19 11.80
N ALA A 36 5.37 -2.01 11.36
CA ALA A 36 4.22 -2.41 12.18
C ALA A 36 4.64 -3.23 13.41
N ALA A 37 5.61 -4.13 13.26
CA ALA A 37 6.15 -4.92 14.37
C ALA A 37 6.80 -4.04 15.45
N SER A 38 7.46 -2.96 15.07
CA SER A 38 8.06 -2.01 16.02
C SER A 38 7.04 -1.21 16.86
N ILE A 39 5.75 -1.30 16.54
CA ILE A 39 4.64 -0.62 17.24
C ILE A 39 3.93 -1.54 18.25
N GLY A 40 4.26 -2.82 18.31
CA GLY A 40 3.71 -3.70 19.34
C GLY A 40 3.14 -5.01 18.82
N ARG A 41 3.26 -5.30 17.52
CA ARG A 41 2.85 -6.60 17.02
C ARG A 41 3.98 -7.32 16.28
N GLU A 42 4.70 -8.15 17.03
CA GLU A 42 5.66 -9.06 16.43
C GLU A 42 4.95 -10.09 15.55
N ARG A 43 5.29 -10.08 14.27
CA ARG A 43 4.99 -11.17 13.36
C ARG A 43 6.12 -11.33 12.36
N ALA A 44 6.32 -12.55 11.90
CA ALA A 44 7.25 -12.83 10.81
C ALA A 44 6.83 -12.05 9.55
N THR A 45 7.75 -11.33 8.97
CA THR A 45 7.65 -10.72 7.64
C THR A 45 8.61 -11.41 6.69
N LYS A 46 8.33 -11.35 5.39
CA LYS A 46 9.15 -12.02 4.36
C LYS A 46 10.05 -11.04 3.62
N ASP A 47 9.83 -9.77 3.82
CA ASP A 47 10.41 -8.65 3.09
C ASP A 47 10.73 -7.49 4.02
N VAL A 48 11.62 -6.65 3.58
CA VAL A 48 11.95 -5.37 4.19
C VAL A 48 11.41 -4.28 3.26
N ASP A 49 10.52 -3.45 3.78
CA ASP A 49 9.89 -2.37 3.00
C ASP A 49 10.51 -1.02 3.39
N ILE A 50 11.11 -0.33 2.44
CA ILE A 50 11.62 1.04 2.58
C ILE A 50 10.81 1.98 1.70
N PHE A 51 10.31 3.06 2.29
CA PHE A 51 9.60 4.11 1.58
C PHE A 51 10.55 5.24 1.21
N LEU A 52 10.51 5.64 -0.04
CA LEU A 52 11.33 6.68 -0.65
C LEU A 52 10.44 7.69 -1.36
N THR A 53 11.01 8.86 -1.68
CA THR A 53 10.34 9.74 -2.64
C THR A 53 10.65 9.28 -4.07
N PRO A 54 9.73 9.48 -5.04
CA PRO A 54 9.93 9.03 -6.42
C PRO A 54 11.23 9.55 -7.06
N GLU A 55 11.61 10.78 -6.76
CA GLU A 55 12.83 11.42 -7.28
C GLU A 55 14.13 10.76 -6.77
N HIS A 56 14.06 10.03 -5.65
CA HIS A 56 15.23 9.35 -5.07
C HIS A 56 15.28 7.85 -5.37
N ALA A 57 14.24 7.28 -5.98
CA ALA A 57 14.12 5.84 -6.19
C ALA A 57 15.29 5.27 -7.04
N GLU A 58 15.62 5.94 -8.14
CA GLU A 58 16.71 5.51 -9.02
C GLU A 58 18.08 5.63 -8.33
N ALA A 59 18.33 6.76 -7.66
CA ALA A 59 19.59 6.96 -6.93
C ALA A 59 19.77 5.94 -5.79
N ALA A 60 18.66 5.58 -5.11
CA ALA A 60 18.66 4.56 -4.06
C ALA A 60 19.03 3.17 -4.65
N LEU A 61 18.41 2.81 -5.77
CA LEU A 61 18.69 1.55 -6.46
C LEU A 61 20.15 1.45 -6.89
N GLU A 62 20.70 2.52 -7.46
CA GLU A 62 22.10 2.60 -7.88
C GLU A 62 23.06 2.50 -6.68
N ALA A 63 22.80 3.24 -5.59
CA ALA A 63 23.62 3.21 -4.39
C ALA A 63 23.68 1.79 -3.77
N LEU A 64 22.53 1.13 -3.69
CA LEU A 64 22.45 -0.25 -3.21
C LEU A 64 23.20 -1.22 -4.13
N GLY A 65 23.07 -1.05 -5.45
CA GLY A 65 23.84 -1.84 -6.42
C GLY A 65 25.36 -1.71 -6.25
N GLN A 66 25.83 -0.49 -6.04
CA GLN A 66 27.26 -0.22 -5.77
C GLN A 66 27.73 -0.82 -4.44
N ALA A 67 26.83 -0.95 -3.47
CA ALA A 67 27.09 -1.58 -2.17
C ALA A 67 27.01 -3.13 -2.21
N GLY A 68 26.73 -3.72 -3.38
CA GLY A 68 26.72 -5.17 -3.60
C GLY A 68 25.35 -5.84 -3.53
N PHE A 69 24.25 -5.08 -3.45
CA PHE A 69 22.93 -5.65 -3.63
C PHE A 69 22.70 -6.00 -5.10
N ARG A 70 22.01 -7.10 -5.37
CA ARG A 70 21.42 -7.35 -6.68
C ARG A 70 20.16 -6.49 -6.79
N THR A 71 20.06 -5.67 -7.82
CA THR A 71 18.97 -4.70 -7.97
C THR A 71 18.10 -5.01 -9.18
N GLU A 72 16.83 -4.63 -9.10
CA GLU A 72 15.82 -4.88 -10.14
C GLU A 72 14.84 -3.70 -10.21
N ARG A 73 14.63 -3.15 -11.41
CA ARG A 73 13.58 -2.17 -11.69
C ARG A 73 12.28 -2.90 -12.00
N THR A 74 11.52 -3.21 -10.97
CA THR A 74 10.33 -4.07 -11.08
C THR A 74 9.17 -3.32 -11.70
N ASP A 75 8.83 -2.15 -11.17
CA ASP A 75 7.78 -1.28 -11.67
C ASP A 75 8.22 0.19 -11.57
N PRO A 76 8.32 0.92 -12.70
CA PRO A 76 8.83 2.30 -12.71
C PRO A 76 7.87 3.32 -12.07
N VAL A 77 6.65 2.92 -11.70
CA VAL A 77 5.66 3.81 -11.09
C VAL A 77 5.75 3.78 -9.57
N TRP A 78 6.00 2.61 -8.95
CA TRP A 78 5.85 2.49 -7.50
C TRP A 78 6.87 1.61 -6.76
N LEU A 79 7.61 0.70 -7.45
CA LEU A 79 8.42 -0.32 -6.77
C LEU A 79 9.69 -0.69 -7.53
N TYR A 80 10.82 -0.60 -6.85
CA TYR A 80 12.04 -1.31 -7.23
C TYR A 80 12.40 -2.35 -6.17
N LYS A 81 13.22 -3.33 -6.53
CA LYS A 81 13.66 -4.39 -5.64
C LYS A 81 15.18 -4.44 -5.52
N ALA A 82 15.63 -4.73 -4.32
CA ALA A 82 17.03 -5.07 -4.07
C ALA A 82 17.11 -6.37 -3.27
N PHE A 83 18.13 -7.13 -3.48
CA PHE A 83 18.32 -8.43 -2.85
C PHE A 83 19.70 -8.49 -2.23
N TRP A 84 19.75 -8.91 -0.99
CA TRP A 84 20.98 -9.27 -0.32
C TRP A 84 20.90 -10.73 0.09
N GLU A 85 21.74 -11.57 -0.49
CA GLU A 85 21.60 -13.03 -0.43
C GLU A 85 20.18 -13.45 -0.89
N GLU A 86 19.41 -14.10 -0.01
CA GLU A 86 18.03 -14.54 -0.26
C GLU A 86 16.96 -13.57 0.28
N SER A 87 17.39 -12.48 0.92
CA SER A 87 16.46 -11.51 1.52
C SER A 87 16.07 -10.42 0.54
N LEU A 88 14.78 -10.17 0.46
CA LEU A 88 14.18 -9.14 -0.38
C LEU A 88 14.04 -7.81 0.37
N LEU A 89 14.45 -6.75 -0.30
CA LEU A 89 14.24 -5.37 0.07
C LEU A 89 13.39 -4.69 -1.01
N ASP A 90 12.21 -4.26 -0.65
CA ASP A 90 11.31 -3.48 -1.50
C ASP A 90 11.55 -1.98 -1.30
N LEU A 91 11.89 -1.30 -2.40
CA LEU A 91 12.02 0.15 -2.46
C LEU A 91 10.73 0.71 -3.03
N ILE A 92 9.84 1.12 -2.15
CA ILE A 92 8.52 1.62 -2.50
C ILE A 92 8.59 3.14 -2.62
N PHE A 93 8.04 3.74 -3.66
CA PHE A 93 8.00 5.18 -3.85
C PHE A 93 6.60 5.73 -4.18
N GLU A 94 5.62 4.85 -4.35
CA GLU A 94 4.20 5.15 -4.27
C GLU A 94 3.50 3.99 -3.55
N SER A 95 2.75 4.27 -2.51
CA SER A 95 2.03 3.26 -1.75
C SER A 95 0.54 3.23 -2.13
N SER A 96 -0.19 2.24 -1.59
CA SER A 96 -1.62 2.07 -1.83
C SER A 96 -2.40 3.37 -1.66
N GLY A 97 -3.28 3.68 -2.61
CA GLY A 97 -4.07 4.91 -2.63
C GLY A 97 -3.32 6.12 -3.20
N GLY A 98 -2.17 5.94 -3.86
CA GLY A 98 -1.39 7.04 -4.41
C GLY A 98 -0.63 7.83 -3.34
N ILE A 99 -0.38 7.23 -2.18
CA ILE A 99 0.35 7.89 -1.08
C ILE A 99 1.84 7.95 -1.44
N LEU A 100 2.38 9.16 -1.41
CA LEU A 100 3.80 9.46 -1.59
C LEU A 100 4.46 9.79 -0.25
N PHE A 101 5.77 9.57 -0.16
CA PHE A 101 6.58 9.93 1.00
C PHE A 101 6.85 11.44 1.01
N ASP A 102 5.95 12.19 1.63
CA ASP A 102 5.92 13.65 1.62
C ASP A 102 6.59 14.31 2.87
N GLU A 103 6.58 15.64 2.89
CA GLU A 103 7.13 16.45 4.00
C GLU A 103 6.42 16.18 5.33
N ASP A 104 5.09 16.01 5.32
CA ASP A 104 4.34 15.73 6.54
C ASP A 104 4.77 14.40 7.16
N MET A 105 4.92 13.35 6.36
CA MET A 105 5.47 12.07 6.83
C MET A 105 6.88 12.22 7.38
N ARG A 106 7.73 12.97 6.68
CA ARG A 106 9.11 13.21 7.13
C ARG A 106 9.17 13.93 8.48
N ALA A 107 8.25 14.86 8.73
CA ALA A 107 8.15 15.58 9.99
C ALA A 107 7.66 14.72 11.18
N HIS A 108 6.95 13.61 10.88
CA HIS A 108 6.37 12.69 11.87
C HIS A 108 7.10 11.34 11.95
N LEU A 109 8.27 11.20 11.31
CA LEU A 109 9.06 9.96 11.42
C LEU A 109 9.39 9.64 12.88
N ARG A 110 9.34 8.33 13.19
CA ARG A 110 9.76 7.80 14.49
C ARG A 110 11.16 7.19 14.38
N GLU A 111 11.90 7.25 15.46
CA GLU A 111 13.13 6.48 15.59
C GLU A 111 12.79 5.13 16.23
N VAL A 112 13.24 4.05 15.60
CA VAL A 112 13.11 2.68 16.08
C VAL A 112 14.49 2.02 16.13
N THR A 113 14.74 1.21 17.13
CA THR A 113 16.01 0.50 17.25
C THR A 113 15.90 -0.88 16.64
N VAL A 114 16.75 -1.15 15.63
CA VAL A 114 16.88 -2.45 14.99
C VAL A 114 18.34 -2.89 15.07
N LEU A 115 18.60 -4.05 15.70
CA LEU A 115 19.97 -4.55 15.96
C LEU A 115 20.91 -3.51 16.58
N GLY A 116 20.39 -2.68 17.50
CA GLY A 116 21.17 -1.63 18.15
C GLY A 116 21.47 -0.40 17.27
N ARG A 117 20.85 -0.29 16.11
CA ARG A 117 20.91 0.87 15.20
C ARG A 117 19.59 1.63 15.21
N GLU A 118 19.68 2.95 15.22
CA GLU A 118 18.50 3.80 15.05
C GLU A 118 18.12 3.90 13.58
N VAL A 119 16.87 3.56 13.28
CA VAL A 119 16.27 3.56 11.95
C VAL A 119 15.03 4.45 11.97
N LYS A 120 14.87 5.29 10.97
CA LYS A 120 13.67 6.09 10.80
C LYS A 120 12.53 5.24 10.23
N ALA A 121 11.39 5.24 10.92
CA ALA A 121 10.18 4.54 10.50
C ALA A 121 9.01 5.51 10.37
N LEU A 122 8.01 5.16 9.56
CA LEU A 122 6.76 5.90 9.45
C LEU A 122 6.05 6.00 10.81
N ALA A 123 5.29 7.05 11.00
CA ALA A 123 4.38 7.19 12.14
C ALA A 123 3.31 6.08 12.13
N ALA A 124 2.76 5.79 13.29
CA ALA A 124 1.70 4.79 13.43
C ALA A 124 0.47 5.12 12.56
N GLU A 125 0.13 6.39 12.49
CA GLU A 125 -0.97 6.93 11.72
C GLU A 125 -0.81 6.69 10.21
N ASP A 126 0.40 6.92 9.69
CA ASP A 126 0.71 6.69 8.28
C ASP A 126 0.66 5.19 7.95
N ILE A 127 1.23 4.34 8.81
CA ILE A 127 1.19 2.89 8.63
C ILE A 127 -0.26 2.41 8.68
N LEU A 128 -1.06 2.89 9.63
CA LEU A 128 -2.47 2.54 9.77
C LEU A 128 -3.26 2.92 8.51
N LEU A 129 -3.07 4.14 7.99
CA LEU A 129 -3.73 4.60 6.77
C LEU A 129 -3.32 3.75 5.56
N ILE A 130 -2.02 3.52 5.36
CA ILE A 130 -1.52 2.68 4.25
C ILE A 130 -2.10 1.27 4.35
N LYS A 131 -2.14 0.68 5.56
CA LYS A 131 -2.75 -0.64 5.79
C LYS A 131 -4.25 -0.65 5.51
N ALA A 132 -4.97 0.42 5.85
CA ALA A 132 -6.39 0.57 5.51
C ALA A 132 -6.62 0.54 3.99
N LEU A 133 -5.77 1.23 3.23
CA LEU A 133 -5.85 1.34 1.77
C LEU A 133 -5.38 0.07 1.06
N ALA A 134 -4.33 -0.58 1.58
CA ALA A 134 -3.76 -1.80 1.00
C ALA A 134 -4.64 -3.04 1.23
N ASN A 135 -5.62 -2.97 2.15
CA ASN A 135 -6.46 -4.12 2.46
C ASN A 135 -7.39 -4.48 1.31
N LYS A 136 -7.37 -5.73 0.94
CA LYS A 136 -8.28 -6.37 -0.02
C LYS A 136 -8.97 -7.55 0.67
N GLU A 137 -10.14 -7.93 0.21
CA GLU A 137 -10.90 -9.06 0.78
C GLU A 137 -10.11 -10.36 0.78
N HIS A 138 -9.32 -10.60 -0.27
CA HIS A 138 -8.43 -11.76 -0.38
C HIS A 138 -7.11 -11.61 0.39
N ARG A 139 -6.81 -10.43 0.94
CA ARG A 139 -5.62 -10.13 1.76
C ARG A 139 -6.00 -9.41 3.06
N PRO A 140 -6.77 -10.02 3.96
CA PRO A 140 -7.32 -9.34 5.15
C PRO A 140 -6.25 -9.00 6.20
N ARG A 141 -5.02 -9.48 6.05
CA ARG A 141 -3.91 -9.27 6.99
C ARG A 141 -3.61 -7.80 7.26
N HIS A 142 -3.88 -6.91 6.30
CA HIS A 142 -3.59 -5.49 6.46
C HIS A 142 -4.48 -4.83 7.51
N TRP A 143 -5.77 -5.15 7.54
CA TRP A 143 -6.67 -4.66 8.59
C TRP A 143 -6.32 -5.26 9.95
N TYR A 144 -5.87 -6.49 9.96
CA TYR A 144 -5.41 -7.12 11.20
C TYR A 144 -4.18 -6.39 11.79
N ASP A 145 -3.21 -6.02 10.94
CA ASP A 145 -2.07 -5.19 11.35
C ASP A 145 -2.54 -3.80 11.80
N ALA A 146 -3.48 -3.17 11.08
CA ALA A 146 -4.02 -1.85 11.42
C ALA A 146 -4.78 -1.84 12.75
N LEU A 147 -5.56 -2.88 13.05
CA LEU A 147 -6.23 -3.05 14.35
C LEU A 147 -5.22 -3.16 15.49
N ALA A 148 -4.15 -3.92 15.30
CA ALA A 148 -3.10 -4.03 16.31
C ALA A 148 -2.45 -2.66 16.60
N ILE A 149 -2.15 -1.88 15.55
CA ILE A 149 -1.63 -0.51 15.71
C ILE A 149 -2.62 0.36 16.50
N ALA A 150 -3.90 0.34 16.14
CA ALA A 150 -4.93 1.13 16.82
C ALA A 150 -5.14 0.72 18.29
N THR A 151 -4.84 -0.53 18.65
CA THR A 151 -4.96 -1.06 20.02
C THR A 151 -3.75 -0.72 20.87
N GLU A 152 -2.54 -0.85 20.32
CA GLU A 152 -1.29 -0.79 21.07
C GLU A 152 -0.65 0.61 21.09
N THR A 153 -1.19 1.56 20.29
CA THR A 153 -0.57 2.88 20.13
C THR A 153 -1.55 3.99 20.45
N GLN A 154 -1.06 4.99 21.19
CA GLN A 154 -1.76 6.26 21.34
C GLN A 154 -1.60 7.07 20.04
N LEU A 155 -2.64 7.11 19.21
CA LEU A 155 -2.63 7.80 17.93
C LEU A 155 -2.78 9.32 18.09
N ASP A 156 -2.06 10.08 17.29
CA ASP A 156 -2.37 11.48 17.02
C ASP A 156 -3.56 11.57 16.04
N TRP A 157 -4.77 11.71 16.61
CA TRP A 157 -6.00 11.76 15.84
C TRP A 157 -6.05 12.94 14.88
N ALA A 158 -5.48 14.09 15.25
CA ALA A 158 -5.47 15.25 14.37
C ALA A 158 -4.60 15.00 13.14
N TYR A 159 -3.45 14.38 13.34
CA TYR A 159 -2.56 13.98 12.25
C TYR A 159 -3.22 12.90 11.38
N LEU A 160 -3.79 11.86 11.98
CA LEU A 160 -4.47 10.79 11.23
C LEU A 160 -5.63 11.33 10.38
N LEU A 161 -6.45 12.24 10.92
CA LEU A 161 -7.55 12.86 10.17
C LEU A 161 -7.03 13.71 9.01
N LYS A 162 -5.98 14.49 9.24
CA LYS A 162 -5.32 15.26 8.18
C LYS A 162 -4.85 14.35 7.05
N ARG A 163 -4.13 13.26 7.38
CA ARG A 163 -3.60 12.29 6.41
C ARG A 163 -4.68 11.51 5.68
N GLY A 164 -5.73 11.12 6.40
CA GLY A 164 -6.82 10.30 5.89
C GLY A 164 -7.93 11.04 5.16
N ARG A 165 -7.87 12.38 5.05
CA ARG A 165 -8.95 13.20 4.51
C ARG A 165 -9.41 12.71 3.13
N ASP A 166 -8.49 12.57 2.18
CA ASP A 166 -8.80 12.17 0.81
C ASP A 166 -9.23 10.70 0.69
N HIS A 167 -9.08 9.94 1.76
CA HIS A 167 -9.41 8.52 1.87
C HIS A 167 -10.43 8.25 2.99
N ALA A 168 -11.22 9.25 3.36
CA ALA A 168 -12.12 9.20 4.52
C ALA A 168 -13.08 8.00 4.51
N PRO A 169 -13.70 7.57 3.39
CA PRO A 169 -14.55 6.38 3.39
C PRO A 169 -13.81 5.11 3.81
N ARG A 170 -12.56 4.95 3.39
CA ARG A 170 -11.77 3.76 3.70
C ARG A 170 -11.27 3.76 5.13
N LEU A 171 -10.75 4.90 5.59
CA LEU A 171 -10.30 5.06 6.97
C LEU A 171 -11.47 4.92 7.95
N LEU A 172 -12.62 5.54 7.67
CA LEU A 172 -13.84 5.38 8.46
C LEU A 172 -14.27 3.91 8.55
N SER A 173 -14.26 3.18 7.44
CA SER A 173 -14.60 1.75 7.42
C SER A 173 -13.71 0.93 8.37
N LEU A 174 -12.39 1.16 8.36
CA LEU A 174 -11.47 0.51 9.28
C LEU A 174 -11.77 0.87 10.74
N LEU A 175 -11.96 2.16 11.06
CA LEU A 175 -12.18 2.61 12.43
C LEU A 175 -13.53 2.15 12.98
N LEU A 176 -14.59 2.10 12.18
CA LEU A 176 -15.88 1.51 12.59
C LEU A 176 -15.75 0.00 12.80
N TYR A 177 -14.99 -0.69 11.97
CA TYR A 177 -14.68 -2.11 12.19
C TYR A 177 -13.88 -2.28 13.48
N ALA A 178 -12.89 -1.44 13.77
CA ALA A 178 -12.13 -1.46 15.02
C ALA A 178 -13.06 -1.31 16.24
N VAL A 179 -14.02 -0.40 16.19
CA VAL A 179 -15.04 -0.24 17.25
C VAL A 179 -15.88 -1.51 17.43
N SER A 180 -16.25 -2.20 16.33
CA SER A 180 -17.01 -3.45 16.41
C SER A 180 -16.23 -4.61 17.05
N GLU A 181 -14.89 -4.55 16.96
CA GLU A 181 -13.96 -5.47 17.61
C GLU A 181 -13.57 -5.05 19.06
N GLY A 182 -14.21 -4.01 19.59
CA GLY A 182 -13.98 -3.53 20.96
C GLY A 182 -12.77 -2.60 21.11
N VAL A 183 -12.15 -2.16 20.03
CA VAL A 183 -11.07 -1.16 20.08
C VAL A 183 -11.66 0.22 20.35
N TYR A 184 -11.09 0.92 21.31
CA TYR A 184 -11.53 2.28 21.61
C TYR A 184 -11.09 3.26 20.52
N VAL A 185 -12.06 3.94 19.93
CA VAL A 185 -11.86 5.06 19.00
C VAL A 185 -12.66 6.26 19.52
N PRO A 186 -12.06 7.45 19.68
CA PRO A 186 -12.79 8.63 20.12
C PRO A 186 -13.94 8.96 19.15
N PRO A 187 -15.11 9.40 19.66
CA PRO A 187 -16.27 9.66 18.81
C PRO A 187 -16.10 10.90 17.90
N GLU A 188 -15.29 11.87 18.29
CA GLU A 188 -15.09 13.11 17.52
C GLU A 188 -14.39 12.83 16.17
N PRO A 189 -13.25 12.11 16.12
CA PRO A 189 -12.63 11.67 14.86
C PRO A 189 -13.58 10.89 13.95
N LEU A 190 -14.40 10.00 14.51
CA LEU A 190 -15.37 9.24 13.72
C LEU A 190 -16.44 10.13 13.07
N ARG A 191 -16.93 11.15 13.78
CA ARG A 191 -17.90 12.12 13.22
C ARG A 191 -17.28 12.92 12.09
N GLU A 192 -16.07 13.45 12.31
CA GLU A 192 -15.36 14.22 11.28
C GLU A 192 -15.10 13.40 10.01
N LEU A 193 -14.64 12.15 10.17
CA LEU A 193 -14.46 11.23 9.04
C LEU A 193 -15.76 10.86 8.37
N PHE A 194 -16.85 10.70 9.11
CA PHE A 194 -18.17 10.43 8.55
C PHE A 194 -18.62 11.59 7.66
N ASP A 195 -18.52 12.83 8.17
CA ASP A 195 -18.89 14.02 7.41
C ASP A 195 -18.04 14.18 6.15
N GLU A 196 -16.74 13.91 6.25
CA GLU A 196 -15.83 13.94 5.09
C GLU A 196 -16.15 12.81 4.09
N ALA A 197 -16.39 11.61 4.59
CA ALA A 197 -16.76 10.46 3.75
C ALA A 197 -18.06 10.71 2.99
N MET A 198 -19.06 11.32 3.64
CA MET A 198 -20.34 11.67 2.99
C MET A 198 -20.16 12.72 1.89
N ARG A 199 -19.21 13.65 2.03
CA ARG A 199 -18.87 14.59 0.95
C ARG A 199 -18.22 13.90 -0.26
N GLN A 200 -17.53 12.77 -0.03
CA GLN A 200 -16.89 11.99 -1.08
C GLN A 200 -17.79 10.93 -1.71
N VAL A 201 -18.99 10.69 -1.13
CA VAL A 201 -19.98 9.80 -1.75
C VAL A 201 -20.52 10.46 -3.01
N PRO A 202 -20.33 9.83 -4.17
CA PRO A 202 -20.86 10.37 -5.42
C PRO A 202 -22.38 10.47 -5.38
N SER A 203 -22.92 11.56 -5.91
CA SER A 203 -24.37 11.80 -5.95
C SER A 203 -24.86 11.91 -7.38
N GLY A 204 -26.04 11.32 -7.66
CA GLY A 204 -26.72 11.39 -8.94
C GLY A 204 -26.92 10.02 -9.61
N SER A 205 -27.96 9.91 -10.43
CA SER A 205 -28.38 8.66 -11.08
C SER A 205 -27.37 8.11 -12.11
N GLU A 206 -26.60 8.98 -12.72
CA GLU A 206 -25.54 8.63 -13.66
C GLU A 206 -24.36 8.02 -12.93
N THR A 207 -23.92 8.67 -11.87
CA THR A 207 -22.85 8.18 -10.99
C THR A 207 -23.21 6.83 -10.36
N GLU A 208 -24.46 6.64 -9.97
CA GLU A 208 -24.95 5.36 -9.44
C GLU A 208 -24.80 4.24 -10.48
N ARG A 209 -25.15 4.49 -11.76
CA ARG A 209 -24.97 3.52 -12.85
C ARG A 209 -23.49 3.22 -13.10
N GLU A 210 -22.64 4.23 -13.10
CA GLU A 210 -21.18 4.06 -13.24
C GLU A 210 -20.59 3.23 -12.09
N HIS A 211 -21.01 3.48 -10.86
CA HIS A 211 -20.60 2.68 -9.70
C HIS A 211 -21.07 1.23 -9.78
N HIS A 212 -22.32 0.99 -10.18
CA HIS A 212 -22.83 -0.36 -10.38
C HIS A 212 -22.08 -1.08 -11.51
N LEU A 213 -21.75 -0.37 -12.59
CA LEU A 213 -20.95 -0.93 -13.67
C LEU A 213 -19.55 -1.30 -13.21
N ALA A 214 -18.87 -0.41 -12.49
CA ALA A 214 -17.54 -0.68 -11.94
C ALA A 214 -17.53 -1.87 -10.95
N ALA A 215 -18.58 -2.00 -10.13
CA ALA A 215 -18.74 -3.13 -9.22
C ALA A 215 -18.92 -4.45 -9.99
N ARG A 216 -19.82 -4.49 -10.99
CA ARG A 216 -20.03 -5.66 -11.85
C ARG A 216 -18.76 -6.09 -12.59
N VAL A 217 -18.00 -5.13 -13.10
CA VAL A 217 -16.72 -5.42 -13.79
C VAL A 217 -15.72 -6.02 -12.82
N ARG A 218 -15.57 -5.44 -11.62
CA ARG A 218 -14.67 -5.98 -10.58
C ARG A 218 -15.05 -7.41 -10.16
N GLU A 219 -16.35 -7.66 -9.96
CA GLU A 219 -16.84 -8.99 -9.65
C GLU A 219 -16.55 -9.99 -10.75
N ALA A 220 -16.80 -9.62 -12.02
CA ALA A 220 -16.53 -10.47 -13.16
C ALA A 220 -15.01 -10.78 -13.31
N LEU A 221 -14.13 -9.81 -13.06
CA LEU A 221 -12.68 -10.02 -13.08
C LEU A 221 -12.23 -10.96 -11.97
N ALA A 222 -12.77 -10.80 -10.77
CA ALA A 222 -12.39 -11.60 -9.61
C ALA A 222 -12.91 -13.06 -9.69
N THR A 223 -14.06 -13.27 -10.32
CA THR A 223 -14.73 -14.57 -10.36
C THR A 223 -14.47 -15.37 -11.66
N ASN A 224 -13.89 -14.74 -12.67
CA ASN A 224 -13.58 -15.45 -13.93
C ASN A 224 -12.37 -16.38 -13.72
N PRO A 225 -12.52 -17.71 -13.91
CA PRO A 225 -11.45 -18.68 -13.66
C PRO A 225 -10.22 -18.51 -14.58
N GLU A 226 -10.40 -17.92 -15.76
CA GLU A 226 -9.32 -17.70 -16.73
C GLU A 226 -8.51 -16.44 -16.42
N ILE A 227 -9.12 -15.52 -15.69
CA ILE A 227 -8.52 -14.22 -15.33
C ILE A 227 -8.00 -14.25 -13.90
N ALA A 228 -8.91 -14.37 -12.93
CA ALA A 228 -8.65 -14.43 -11.50
C ALA A 228 -7.62 -13.36 -11.01
N GLU A 229 -7.74 -12.12 -11.49
CA GLU A 229 -6.86 -11.00 -11.14
C GLU A 229 -7.60 -10.02 -10.21
N PRO A 230 -7.55 -10.26 -8.90
CA PRO A 230 -8.27 -9.45 -7.92
C PRO A 230 -7.64 -8.07 -7.66
N ASP A 231 -6.38 -7.87 -8.08
CA ASP A 231 -5.63 -6.63 -7.86
C ASP A 231 -5.80 -5.60 -8.98
N VAL A 232 -6.58 -5.93 -10.00
CA VAL A 232 -6.91 -4.99 -11.07
C VAL A 232 -7.91 -3.95 -10.57
N SER A 233 -7.54 -2.68 -10.64
CA SER A 233 -8.41 -1.57 -10.28
C SER A 233 -9.31 -1.18 -11.46
N VAL A 234 -10.57 -0.85 -11.15
CA VAL A 234 -11.58 -0.49 -12.13
C VAL A 234 -12.23 0.82 -11.73
N VAL A 235 -12.17 1.81 -12.60
CA VAL A 235 -12.84 3.11 -12.44
C VAL A 235 -13.72 3.38 -13.65
N VAL A 236 -14.95 3.82 -13.41
CA VAL A 236 -15.86 4.32 -14.46
C VAL A 236 -16.13 5.78 -14.16
N ALA A 237 -15.86 6.64 -15.11
CA ALA A 237 -16.15 8.07 -15.02
C ALA A 237 -16.41 8.63 -16.41
N ASN A 238 -17.41 9.49 -16.57
CA ASN A 238 -17.77 10.12 -17.84
C ASN A 238 -17.95 9.09 -19.00
N HIS A 239 -18.60 7.97 -18.74
CA HIS A 239 -18.80 6.86 -19.70
C HIS A 239 -17.50 6.17 -20.16
N GLN A 240 -16.38 6.48 -19.56
CA GLN A 240 -15.11 5.80 -19.82
C GLN A 240 -14.80 4.81 -18.71
N LEU A 241 -14.53 3.57 -19.07
CA LEU A 241 -14.05 2.53 -18.18
C LEU A 241 -12.51 2.48 -18.24
N VAL A 242 -11.86 2.79 -17.15
CA VAL A 242 -10.40 2.70 -17.02
C VAL A 242 -10.06 1.52 -16.13
N VAL A 243 -9.18 0.64 -16.63
CA VAL A 243 -8.72 -0.54 -15.92
C VAL A 243 -7.21 -0.47 -15.77
N ARG A 244 -6.71 -0.56 -14.53
CA ARG A 244 -5.30 -0.43 -14.17
C ARG A 244 -4.88 -1.62 -13.33
N GLY A 245 -3.64 -2.01 -13.46
CA GLY A 245 -3.02 -3.03 -12.63
C GLY A 245 -1.98 -3.84 -13.39
N GLU A 246 -1.35 -4.75 -12.66
CA GLU A 246 -0.39 -5.69 -13.22
C GLU A 246 -1.07 -7.05 -13.39
N VAL A 247 -0.82 -7.72 -14.51
CA VAL A 247 -1.35 -9.05 -14.84
C VAL A 247 -0.21 -10.00 -15.16
N ALA A 248 -0.37 -11.25 -14.78
CA ALA A 248 0.72 -12.23 -14.87
C ALA A 248 1.15 -12.55 -16.31
N THR A 249 0.28 -12.42 -17.31
CA THR A 249 0.60 -12.77 -18.70
C THR A 249 -0.13 -11.90 -19.73
N ALA A 250 0.43 -11.80 -20.95
CA ALA A 250 -0.21 -11.14 -22.08
C ALA A 250 -1.56 -11.80 -22.47
N ALA A 251 -1.70 -13.11 -22.27
CA ALA A 251 -2.94 -13.83 -22.52
C ALA A 251 -4.04 -13.39 -21.54
N ARG A 252 -3.72 -13.23 -20.27
CA ARG A 252 -4.64 -12.69 -19.25
C ARG A 252 -5.05 -11.25 -19.55
N LYS A 253 -4.10 -10.40 -19.94
CA LYS A 253 -4.40 -9.03 -20.39
C LYS A 253 -5.43 -9.03 -21.50
N ALA A 254 -5.23 -9.85 -22.54
CA ALA A 254 -6.16 -9.95 -23.67
C ALA A 254 -7.55 -10.46 -23.23
N ALA A 255 -7.61 -11.48 -22.36
CA ALA A 255 -8.85 -12.01 -21.81
C ALA A 255 -9.62 -10.96 -20.98
N ILE A 256 -8.91 -10.16 -20.18
CA ILE A 256 -9.51 -9.03 -19.44
C ILE A 256 -10.12 -8.02 -20.41
N GLU A 257 -9.37 -7.59 -21.41
CA GLU A 257 -9.84 -6.59 -22.39
C GLU A 257 -11.05 -7.08 -23.19
N GLU A 258 -11.13 -8.37 -23.50
CA GLU A 258 -12.29 -8.98 -24.15
C GLU A 258 -13.51 -9.04 -23.23
N LEU A 259 -13.32 -9.46 -21.99
CA LEU A 259 -14.37 -9.46 -20.96
C LEU A 259 -14.93 -8.05 -20.75
N LEU A 260 -14.07 -7.05 -20.66
CA LEU A 260 -14.49 -5.65 -20.50
C LEU A 260 -15.37 -5.19 -21.65
N ARG A 261 -14.96 -5.45 -22.90
CA ARG A 261 -15.76 -5.10 -24.08
C ARG A 261 -17.12 -5.78 -24.07
N SER A 262 -17.19 -7.02 -23.58
CA SER A 262 -18.46 -7.77 -23.50
C SER A 262 -19.42 -7.21 -22.44
N LEU A 263 -18.87 -6.73 -21.30
CA LEU A 263 -19.65 -6.22 -20.17
C LEU A 263 -20.11 -4.76 -20.36
N THR A 264 -19.44 -4.02 -21.26
CA THR A 264 -19.64 -2.57 -21.42
C THR A 264 -19.91 -2.17 -22.88
N PRO A 265 -20.94 -2.76 -23.52
CA PRO A 265 -21.27 -2.38 -24.89
C PRO A 265 -21.64 -0.89 -24.96
N GLY A 266 -20.90 -0.12 -25.73
CA GLY A 266 -21.12 1.32 -25.92
C GLY A 266 -20.35 2.24 -24.98
N SER A 267 -19.55 1.71 -24.05
CA SER A 267 -18.61 2.51 -23.25
C SER A 267 -17.22 2.48 -23.87
N GLU A 268 -16.49 3.56 -23.73
CA GLU A 268 -15.08 3.60 -24.09
C GLU A 268 -14.27 2.86 -23.03
N VAL A 269 -13.50 1.85 -23.43
CA VAL A 269 -12.65 1.05 -22.53
C VAL A 269 -11.21 1.46 -22.74
N ARG A 270 -10.57 1.96 -21.69
CA ARG A 270 -9.14 2.27 -21.63
C ARG A 270 -8.43 1.27 -20.73
N SER A 271 -7.56 0.47 -21.32
CA SER A 271 -6.74 -0.49 -20.60
C SER A 271 -5.36 0.13 -20.32
N GLU A 272 -5.03 0.25 -19.05
CA GLU A 272 -3.72 0.65 -18.54
C GLU A 272 -3.09 -0.55 -17.79
N LEU A 273 -3.36 -1.77 -18.26
CA LEU A 273 -2.82 -3.00 -17.70
C LEU A 273 -1.38 -3.22 -18.17
N GLN A 274 -0.52 -3.55 -17.25
CA GLN A 274 0.87 -3.95 -17.51
C GLN A 274 0.99 -5.47 -17.34
N VAL A 275 1.88 -6.09 -18.12
CA VAL A 275 2.19 -7.52 -17.97
C VAL A 275 3.42 -7.61 -17.10
N ALA A 276 3.35 -8.42 -16.04
CA ALA A 276 4.51 -8.72 -15.21
C ALA A 276 5.67 -9.21 -16.09
N VAL A 277 6.83 -8.62 -15.92
CA VAL A 277 8.05 -9.07 -16.60
C VAL A 277 8.65 -10.15 -15.70
N ASP A 278 8.72 -11.40 -16.22
CA ASP A 278 9.39 -12.54 -15.57
C ASP A 278 10.88 -12.28 -15.35
#